data_5b15db5509da746c4e13d92d9f145fc7
#
_entry.id   5b15db5509da746c4e13d92d9f145fc7
#
_cell.length_a   1.000
_cell.length_b   1.000
_cell.length_c   1.000
_cell.angle_alpha   90.00
_cell.angle_beta   90.00
_cell.angle_gamma   90.00
#
_symmetry.space_group_name_H-M   'P 1'
#
loop_
_entity.id
_entity.type
_entity.pdbx_description
1 polymer ?
#
loop_
_entity_poly.entity_id
_entity_poly.type
_entity_poly.pdbx_seq_one_letter_code
_entity_poly.pdbx_strand_id
1 'polypeptide(L)'
;MAEQVALERAGRMGLGLRVRLSAMMFLQFMMFPVWFTTVIPYARTLTGGESWAMALGMLMGFGMLASPIVGMFADRFVNAEKVLAASDFAYVAVMAGCFFVREPAALFVLLLLAAVLCMPAWALSASVAMANTSTAEFPSVRVFGSLGWVCSAMFSLVGVKCFGLAAFDKSPWIFASGAFAGLLAGVVALVQPPTPPAAKGQPMSVADALGLRAFVLFRDRRFAAFMLVLSLSMIPFQWYMGYNALYLDESGFKYLVVTQNLGQLGELGFMLVVPLIVKRFGYRRAMVIGMAALALRYAFFSLSAATGCHVFDFGGILIHGLIFALLLIGAQMYVEDHAPAALRNQAQGMVLLLTTCLGAFASVFVFDLILKANLRPDGRHAWLMPYLIALGMSLAVAVAMALLPDDRRKA
;
A
#
# COMPACT_ATOMS: atom_id res chain seq x y z
N MET A 1 2.67 40.47 19.07
CA MET A 1 3.48 39.45 19.81
C MET A 1 2.61 38.57 20.71
N ALA A 2 1.73 39.12 21.57
CA ALA A 2 0.80 38.35 22.41
C ALA A 2 -0.25 37.57 21.57
N GLU A 3 -0.77 38.17 20.51
CA GLU A 3 -1.76 37.58 19.59
C GLU A 3 -1.14 36.47 18.70
N GLN A 4 0.11 36.64 18.26
CA GLN A 4 0.87 35.57 17.58
C GLN A 4 1.20 34.39 18.51
N VAL A 5 1.54 34.66 19.78
CA VAL A 5 1.78 33.62 20.79
C VAL A 5 0.46 32.93 21.19
N ALA A 6 -0.67 33.62 21.17
CA ALA A 6 -1.99 33.04 21.39
C ALA A 6 -2.44 32.17 20.20
N LEU A 7 -2.18 32.61 18.97
CA LEU A 7 -2.39 31.82 17.73
C LEU A 7 -1.47 30.59 17.68
N GLU A 8 -0.21 30.69 18.09
CA GLU A 8 0.71 29.54 18.22
C GLU A 8 0.31 28.58 19.35
N ARG A 9 -0.27 29.07 20.46
CA ARG A 9 -0.80 28.21 21.53
C ARG A 9 -2.15 27.58 21.19
N ALA A 10 -3.00 28.28 20.43
CA ALA A 10 -4.24 27.73 19.90
C ALA A 10 -4.01 26.67 18.81
N GLY A 11 -2.80 26.62 18.22
CA GLY A 11 -2.43 25.72 17.14
C GLY A 11 -1.85 24.36 17.53
N ARG A 12 -1.58 24.08 18.81
CA ARG A 12 -1.06 22.77 19.22
C ARG A 12 -2.18 21.80 19.56
N MET A 13 -2.23 20.70 18.83
CA MET A 13 -3.16 19.59 19.08
C MET A 13 -3.02 19.09 20.52
N GLY A 14 -4.14 19.02 21.25
CA GLY A 14 -4.16 18.47 22.60
C GLY A 14 -3.72 17.00 22.62
N LEU A 15 -3.01 16.58 23.69
CA LEU A 15 -2.47 15.21 23.79
C LEU A 15 -3.53 14.14 23.56
N GLY A 16 -4.73 14.30 24.13
CA GLY A 16 -5.83 13.34 24.00
C GLY A 16 -6.30 13.17 22.55
N LEU A 17 -6.37 14.26 21.78
CA LEU A 17 -6.71 14.22 20.35
C LEU A 17 -5.60 13.54 19.55
N ARG A 18 -4.34 13.90 19.82
CA ARG A 18 -3.17 13.30 19.17
C ARG A 18 -3.15 11.79 19.38
N VAL A 19 -3.37 11.31 20.60
CA VAL A 19 -3.39 9.87 20.91
C VAL A 19 -4.52 9.16 20.14
N ARG A 20 -5.74 9.72 20.14
CA ARG A 20 -6.88 9.12 19.41
C ARG A 20 -6.62 9.02 17.91
N LEU A 21 -6.16 10.10 17.27
CA LEU A 21 -5.88 10.11 15.83
C LEU A 21 -4.69 9.19 15.48
N SER A 22 -3.65 9.16 16.31
CA SER A 22 -2.50 8.26 16.13
C SER A 22 -2.89 6.79 16.28
N ALA A 23 -3.72 6.46 17.29
CA ALA A 23 -4.24 5.10 17.49
C ALA A 23 -5.14 4.66 16.31
N MET A 24 -5.98 5.55 15.79
CA MET A 24 -6.77 5.31 14.59
C MET A 24 -5.86 4.98 13.41
N MET A 25 -4.89 5.84 13.09
CA MET A 25 -3.95 5.58 11.99
C MET A 25 -3.21 4.25 12.15
N PHE A 26 -2.72 3.97 13.35
CA PHE A 26 -2.00 2.74 13.67
C PHE A 26 -2.85 1.49 13.38
N LEU A 27 -4.07 1.44 13.89
CA LEU A 27 -4.95 0.28 13.77
C LEU A 27 -5.49 0.12 12.35
N GLN A 28 -5.88 1.21 11.69
CA GLN A 28 -6.37 1.17 10.30
C GLN A 28 -5.34 0.63 9.31
N PHE A 29 -4.06 0.93 9.52
CA PHE A 29 -2.99 0.43 8.67
C PHE A 29 -2.47 -0.95 9.11
N MET A 30 -2.78 -1.42 10.32
CA MET A 30 -2.38 -2.72 10.82
C MET A 30 -3.30 -3.85 10.33
N MET A 31 -4.60 -3.60 10.18
CA MET A 31 -5.60 -4.66 9.95
C MET A 31 -5.49 -5.36 8.59
N PHE A 32 -4.94 -4.72 7.56
CA PHE A 32 -4.79 -5.31 6.23
C PHE A 32 -3.55 -6.18 6.08
N PRO A 33 -2.31 -5.71 6.39
CA PRO A 33 -1.11 -6.48 6.13
C PRO A 33 -1.01 -7.77 6.95
N VAL A 34 -1.72 -7.88 8.07
CA VAL A 34 -1.70 -9.06 8.93
C VAL A 34 -2.17 -10.34 8.21
N TRP A 35 -3.04 -10.23 7.22
CA TRP A 35 -3.52 -11.36 6.43
C TRP A 35 -3.11 -11.28 4.95
N PHE A 36 -3.11 -10.09 4.36
CA PHE A 36 -2.83 -9.91 2.93
C PHE A 36 -1.44 -10.39 2.54
N THR A 37 -0.44 -10.14 3.37
CA THR A 37 0.95 -10.53 3.13
C THR A 37 1.10 -12.02 2.88
N THR A 38 0.34 -12.86 3.58
CA THR A 38 0.47 -14.32 3.56
C THR A 38 -0.75 -15.05 3.00
N VAL A 39 -1.73 -14.31 2.45
CA VAL A 39 -2.95 -14.91 1.90
C VAL A 39 -2.68 -15.90 0.76
N ILE A 40 -1.69 -15.65 -0.09
CA ILE A 40 -1.31 -16.56 -1.18
C ILE A 40 -0.66 -17.83 -0.63
N PRO A 41 0.37 -17.79 0.25
CA PRO A 41 0.88 -18.98 0.94
C PRO A 41 -0.22 -19.79 1.68
N TYR A 42 -1.16 -19.11 2.34
CA TYR A 42 -2.28 -19.78 2.98
C TYR A 42 -3.21 -20.48 1.96
N ALA A 43 -3.62 -19.78 0.90
CA ALA A 43 -4.51 -20.34 -0.11
C ALA A 43 -3.91 -21.60 -0.78
N ARG A 44 -2.59 -21.65 -0.98
CA ARG A 44 -1.90 -22.86 -1.47
C ARG A 44 -2.08 -24.05 -0.55
N THR A 45 -2.20 -23.86 0.75
CA THR A 45 -2.46 -24.98 1.68
C THR A 45 -3.86 -25.59 1.48
N LEU A 46 -4.80 -24.82 0.90
CA LEU A 46 -6.16 -25.28 0.62
C LEU A 46 -6.29 -25.96 -0.74
N THR A 47 -5.59 -25.45 -1.75
CA THR A 47 -5.82 -25.84 -3.15
C THR A 47 -4.67 -26.62 -3.77
N GLY A 48 -3.46 -26.51 -3.20
CA GLY A 48 -2.25 -27.07 -3.81
C GLY A 48 -1.87 -26.43 -5.14
N GLY A 49 -2.62 -25.39 -5.61
CA GLY A 49 -2.48 -24.80 -6.93
C GLY A 49 -2.39 -23.28 -6.93
N GLU A 50 -1.98 -22.73 -8.09
CA GLU A 50 -1.68 -21.30 -8.26
C GLU A 50 -2.81 -20.48 -8.87
N SER A 51 -3.86 -21.13 -9.35
CA SER A 51 -5.00 -20.44 -9.99
C SER A 51 -5.59 -19.34 -9.12
N TRP A 52 -5.56 -19.47 -7.83
CA TRP A 52 -6.06 -18.48 -6.87
C TRP A 52 -5.04 -17.37 -6.53
N ALA A 53 -3.76 -17.60 -6.76
CA ALA A 53 -2.73 -16.59 -6.47
C ALA A 53 -2.95 -15.31 -7.29
N MET A 54 -3.31 -15.44 -8.57
CA MET A 54 -3.67 -14.32 -9.43
C MET A 54 -4.86 -13.54 -8.87
N ALA A 55 -5.96 -14.22 -8.57
CA ALA A 55 -7.17 -13.59 -8.03
C ALA A 55 -6.90 -12.87 -6.70
N LEU A 56 -6.16 -13.52 -5.79
CA LEU A 56 -5.79 -12.97 -4.49
C LEU A 56 -4.83 -11.77 -4.60
N GLY A 57 -3.92 -11.79 -5.56
CA GLY A 57 -3.03 -10.66 -5.84
C GLY A 57 -3.77 -9.40 -6.30
N MET A 58 -4.95 -9.55 -6.92
CA MET A 58 -5.80 -8.43 -7.36
C MET A 58 -6.62 -7.77 -6.24
N LEU A 59 -6.74 -8.37 -5.06
CA LEU A 59 -7.61 -7.88 -3.98
C LEU A 59 -7.29 -6.44 -3.58
N MET A 60 -6.02 -6.08 -3.49
CA MET A 60 -5.61 -4.70 -3.17
C MET A 60 -6.10 -3.71 -4.24
N GLY A 61 -5.99 -4.07 -5.52
CA GLY A 61 -6.47 -3.24 -6.64
C GLY A 61 -7.98 -3.02 -6.57
N PHE A 62 -8.77 -4.05 -6.36
CA PHE A 62 -10.24 -3.94 -6.23
C PHE A 62 -10.64 -3.11 -5.02
N GLY A 63 -10.00 -3.32 -3.87
CA GLY A 63 -10.26 -2.52 -2.67
C GLY A 63 -9.98 -1.04 -2.88
N MET A 64 -8.87 -0.71 -3.56
CA MET A 64 -8.50 0.68 -3.88
C MET A 64 -9.49 1.35 -4.84
N LEU A 65 -10.10 0.59 -5.79
CA LEU A 65 -11.17 1.13 -6.66
C LEU A 65 -12.41 1.56 -5.88
N ALA A 66 -12.69 0.94 -4.73
CA ALA A 66 -13.82 1.31 -3.88
C ALA A 66 -13.56 2.60 -3.09
N SER A 67 -12.30 2.95 -2.83
CA SER A 67 -11.92 4.06 -1.94
C SER A 67 -12.50 5.42 -2.36
N PRO A 68 -12.45 5.86 -3.63
CA PRO A 68 -13.03 7.11 -4.05
C PRO A 68 -14.56 7.13 -3.89
N ILE A 69 -15.23 6.00 -4.09
CA ILE A 69 -16.69 5.88 -3.99
C ILE A 69 -17.13 6.02 -2.52
N VAL A 70 -16.47 5.31 -1.63
CA VAL A 70 -16.76 5.36 -0.18
C VAL A 70 -16.40 6.73 0.39
N GLY A 71 -15.27 7.33 -0.02
CA GLY A 71 -14.90 8.69 0.36
C GLY A 71 -15.93 9.71 -0.08
N MET A 72 -16.38 9.64 -1.34
CA MET A 72 -17.43 10.51 -1.89
C MET A 72 -18.77 10.34 -1.12
N PHE A 73 -19.10 9.12 -0.67
CA PHE A 73 -20.29 8.88 0.15
C PHE A 73 -20.15 9.53 1.52
N ALA A 74 -19.01 9.41 2.18
CA ALA A 74 -18.74 10.04 3.46
C ALA A 74 -18.79 11.58 3.36
N ASP A 75 -18.21 12.15 2.31
CA ASP A 75 -18.18 13.60 2.10
C ASP A 75 -19.56 14.23 1.90
N ARG A 76 -20.61 13.45 1.59
CA ARG A 76 -21.94 13.97 1.28
C ARG A 76 -23.05 13.56 2.25
N PHE A 77 -22.96 12.37 2.82
CA PHE A 77 -24.14 11.79 3.49
C PHE A 77 -23.92 11.54 4.98
N VAL A 78 -22.75 11.04 5.38
CA VAL A 78 -22.51 10.55 6.74
C VAL A 78 -21.14 11.01 7.20
N ASN A 79 -21.00 11.31 8.49
CA ASN A 79 -19.72 11.67 9.07
C ASN A 79 -18.66 10.60 8.79
N ALA A 80 -17.45 11.03 8.42
CA ALA A 80 -16.38 10.13 8.00
C ALA A 80 -15.99 9.11 9.07
N GLU A 81 -15.94 9.51 10.35
CA GLU A 81 -15.64 8.60 11.47
C GLU A 81 -16.71 7.51 11.65
N LYS A 82 -17.98 7.81 11.34
CA LYS A 82 -19.07 6.82 11.42
C LYS A 82 -19.02 5.83 10.29
N VAL A 83 -18.70 6.29 9.06
CA VAL A 83 -18.49 5.41 7.91
C VAL A 83 -17.31 4.49 8.19
N LEU A 84 -16.23 5.03 8.75
CA LEU A 84 -15.04 4.29 9.14
C LEU A 84 -15.39 3.18 10.15
N ALA A 85 -16.05 3.51 11.25
CA ALA A 85 -16.46 2.54 12.28
C ALA A 85 -17.38 1.44 11.70
N ALA A 86 -18.36 1.82 10.88
CA ALA A 86 -19.27 0.86 10.26
C ALA A 86 -18.53 -0.09 9.32
N SER A 87 -17.59 0.42 8.50
CA SER A 87 -16.74 -0.40 7.64
C SER A 87 -15.86 -1.36 8.43
N ASP A 88 -15.27 -0.89 9.55
CA ASP A 88 -14.42 -1.70 10.41
C ASP A 88 -15.20 -2.86 11.05
N PHE A 89 -16.40 -2.61 11.59
CA PHE A 89 -17.21 -3.68 12.17
C PHE A 89 -17.74 -4.66 11.11
N ALA A 90 -18.10 -4.18 9.92
CA ALA A 90 -18.44 -5.06 8.80
C ALA A 90 -17.24 -5.93 8.38
N TYR A 91 -16.04 -5.34 8.32
CA TYR A 91 -14.80 -6.06 8.07
C TYR A 91 -14.52 -7.14 9.12
N VAL A 92 -14.77 -6.87 10.42
CA VAL A 92 -14.63 -7.86 11.49
C VAL A 92 -15.51 -9.08 11.22
N ALA A 93 -16.78 -8.88 10.85
CA ALA A 93 -17.69 -9.96 10.55
C ALA A 93 -17.22 -10.79 9.34
N VAL A 94 -16.72 -10.13 8.31
CA VAL A 94 -16.16 -10.79 7.11
C VAL A 94 -14.91 -11.59 7.46
N MET A 95 -13.97 -11.02 8.22
CA MET A 95 -12.76 -11.72 8.65
C MET A 95 -13.08 -12.93 9.54
N ALA A 96 -14.05 -12.82 10.43
CA ALA A 96 -14.56 -13.95 11.21
C ALA A 96 -15.11 -15.06 10.29
N GLY A 97 -15.83 -14.69 9.23
CA GLY A 97 -16.25 -15.63 8.18
C GLY A 97 -15.08 -16.34 7.50
N CYS A 98 -14.05 -15.58 7.10
CA CYS A 98 -12.83 -16.14 6.48
C CYS A 98 -12.13 -17.18 7.38
N PHE A 99 -12.20 -17.01 8.70
CA PHE A 99 -11.60 -17.97 9.65
C PHE A 99 -12.18 -19.38 9.51
N PHE A 100 -13.47 -19.50 9.22
CA PHE A 100 -14.17 -20.80 9.13
C PHE A 100 -14.24 -21.36 7.71
N VAL A 101 -14.18 -20.52 6.68
CA VAL A 101 -14.34 -20.94 5.28
C VAL A 101 -13.04 -21.58 4.78
N ARG A 102 -13.20 -22.73 4.10
CA ARG A 102 -12.08 -23.49 3.47
C ARG A 102 -12.27 -23.66 1.97
N GLU A 103 -13.48 -23.40 1.47
CA GLU A 103 -13.76 -23.47 0.05
C GLU A 103 -13.16 -22.23 -0.64
N PRO A 104 -12.28 -22.39 -1.66
CA PRO A 104 -11.49 -21.30 -2.21
C PRO A 104 -12.31 -20.17 -2.84
N ALA A 105 -13.40 -20.47 -3.56
CA ALA A 105 -14.20 -19.44 -4.21
C ALA A 105 -14.96 -18.58 -3.18
N ALA A 106 -15.54 -19.23 -2.16
CA ALA A 106 -16.22 -18.53 -1.06
C ALA A 106 -15.22 -17.68 -0.26
N LEU A 107 -14.03 -18.21 0.00
CA LEU A 107 -12.95 -17.46 0.65
C LEU A 107 -12.55 -16.23 -0.17
N PHE A 108 -12.39 -16.37 -1.49
CA PHE A 108 -12.07 -15.24 -2.37
C PHE A 108 -13.14 -14.15 -2.31
N VAL A 109 -14.43 -14.51 -2.36
CA VAL A 109 -15.51 -13.52 -2.27
C VAL A 109 -15.49 -12.77 -0.94
N LEU A 110 -15.26 -13.47 0.18
CA LEU A 110 -15.12 -12.84 1.49
C LEU A 110 -13.89 -11.92 1.55
N LEU A 111 -12.76 -12.35 1.02
CA LEU A 111 -11.53 -11.54 0.99
C LEU A 111 -11.67 -10.31 0.09
N LEU A 112 -12.40 -10.43 -1.03
CA LEU A 112 -12.74 -9.29 -1.88
C LEU A 112 -13.60 -8.28 -1.11
N LEU A 113 -14.62 -8.75 -0.40
CA LEU A 113 -15.45 -7.89 0.45
C LEU A 113 -14.63 -7.24 1.57
N ALA A 114 -13.73 -7.99 2.20
CA ALA A 114 -12.80 -7.45 3.20
C ALA A 114 -11.90 -6.35 2.65
N ALA A 115 -11.35 -6.53 1.44
CA ALA A 115 -10.52 -5.52 0.78
C ALA A 115 -11.32 -4.26 0.45
N VAL A 116 -12.55 -4.40 -0.05
CA VAL A 116 -13.47 -3.28 -0.34
C VAL A 116 -13.87 -2.50 0.92
N LEU A 117 -13.96 -3.17 2.07
CA LEU A 117 -14.26 -2.50 3.35
C LEU A 117 -13.00 -1.83 3.95
N CYS A 118 -11.84 -2.48 3.84
CA CYS A 118 -10.60 -2.05 4.50
C CYS A 118 -9.84 -0.96 3.73
N MET A 119 -9.75 -1.04 2.40
CA MET A 119 -8.94 -0.08 1.64
C MET A 119 -9.46 1.37 1.71
N PRO A 120 -10.78 1.64 1.63
CA PRO A 120 -11.32 2.98 1.84
C PRO A 120 -11.02 3.55 3.22
N ALA A 121 -10.85 2.69 4.24
CA ALA A 121 -10.56 3.11 5.60
C ALA A 121 -9.23 3.88 5.71
N TRP A 122 -8.25 3.60 4.85
CA TRP A 122 -7.01 4.37 4.81
C TRP A 122 -7.23 5.82 4.38
N ALA A 123 -8.05 6.03 3.34
CA ALA A 123 -8.38 7.37 2.88
C ALA A 123 -9.27 8.11 3.88
N LEU A 124 -10.27 7.42 4.45
CA LEU A 124 -11.16 8.00 5.46
C LEU A 124 -10.42 8.38 6.74
N SER A 125 -9.51 7.53 7.23
CA SER A 125 -8.71 7.85 8.41
C SER A 125 -7.80 9.05 8.19
N ALA A 126 -7.22 9.18 6.98
CA ALA A 126 -6.47 10.38 6.60
C ALA A 126 -7.38 11.62 6.55
N SER A 127 -8.59 11.50 6.01
CA SER A 127 -9.57 12.60 5.96
C SER A 127 -9.99 13.04 7.37
N VAL A 128 -10.31 12.10 8.26
CA VAL A 128 -10.63 12.38 9.67
C VAL A 128 -9.45 13.07 10.37
N ALA A 129 -8.23 12.58 10.16
CA ALA A 129 -7.05 13.19 10.76
C ALA A 129 -6.80 14.61 10.23
N MET A 130 -6.84 14.83 8.91
CA MET A 130 -6.63 16.15 8.31
C MET A 130 -7.70 17.17 8.70
N ALA A 131 -8.96 16.74 8.86
CA ALA A 131 -10.03 17.61 9.32
C ALA A 131 -9.86 18.08 10.77
N ASN A 132 -9.06 17.37 11.58
CA ASN A 132 -8.90 17.61 13.01
C ASN A 132 -7.47 17.98 13.41
N THR A 133 -6.58 18.21 12.45
CA THR A 133 -5.18 18.62 12.69
C THR A 133 -4.77 19.74 11.73
N SER A 134 -3.69 20.45 12.07
CA SER A 134 -3.04 21.35 11.13
C SER A 134 -2.21 20.55 10.11
N THR A 135 -1.97 21.14 8.94
CA THR A 135 -1.09 20.54 7.91
C THR A 135 0.31 20.26 8.45
N ALA A 136 0.82 21.06 9.38
CA ALA A 136 2.11 20.88 10.00
C ALA A 136 2.17 19.69 10.99
N GLU A 137 1.04 19.37 11.65
CA GLU A 137 0.96 18.28 12.64
C GLU A 137 0.54 16.94 12.06
N PHE A 138 -0.17 16.94 10.92
CA PHE A 138 -0.64 15.73 10.25
C PHE A 138 0.46 14.66 10.04
N PRO A 139 1.69 14.99 9.59
CA PRO A 139 2.75 13.98 9.43
C PRO A 139 3.07 13.22 10.72
N SER A 140 2.99 13.91 11.88
CA SER A 140 3.26 13.31 13.19
C SER A 140 2.21 12.30 13.65
N VAL A 141 1.00 12.35 13.08
CA VAL A 141 -0.08 11.38 13.27
C VAL A 141 0.01 10.30 12.20
N ARG A 142 0.27 10.69 10.95
CA ARG A 142 0.31 9.76 9.80
C ARG A 142 1.42 8.69 9.93
N VAL A 143 2.53 9.01 10.57
CA VAL A 143 3.64 8.06 10.81
C VAL A 143 3.20 6.81 11.57
N PHE A 144 2.18 6.92 12.43
CA PHE A 144 1.62 5.78 13.15
C PHE A 144 0.95 4.75 12.22
N GLY A 145 0.51 5.16 11.03
CA GLY A 145 0.04 4.22 10.02
C GLY A 145 1.15 3.27 9.55
N SER A 146 2.32 3.79 9.22
CA SER A 146 3.47 2.94 8.84
C SER A 146 3.93 2.06 10.01
N LEU A 147 3.90 2.58 11.24
CA LEU A 147 4.16 1.77 12.44
C LEU A 147 3.12 0.65 12.61
N GLY A 148 1.83 0.93 12.37
CA GLY A 148 0.76 -0.08 12.40
C GLY A 148 1.02 -1.20 11.40
N TRP A 149 1.43 -0.85 10.18
CA TRP A 149 1.82 -1.84 9.16
C TRP A 149 2.95 -2.74 9.66
N VAL A 150 4.04 -2.17 10.15
CA VAL A 150 5.17 -2.94 10.69
C VAL A 150 4.74 -3.81 11.87
N CYS A 151 3.95 -3.26 12.80
CA CYS A 151 3.49 -3.98 13.98
C CYS A 151 2.49 -5.11 13.67
N SER A 152 1.93 -5.20 12.46
CA SER A 152 1.14 -6.35 12.06
C SER A 152 1.91 -7.67 12.17
N ALA A 153 3.24 -7.64 12.06
CA ALA A 153 4.13 -8.78 12.26
C ALA A 153 4.10 -9.35 13.70
N MET A 154 3.67 -8.55 14.69
CA MET A 154 3.56 -9.01 16.07
C MET A 154 2.57 -10.15 16.22
N PHE A 155 1.50 -10.21 15.41
CA PHE A 155 0.55 -11.31 15.44
C PHE A 155 1.22 -12.64 15.09
N SER A 156 2.06 -12.67 14.06
CA SER A 156 2.84 -13.85 13.69
C SER A 156 3.83 -14.25 14.80
N LEU A 157 4.57 -13.27 15.33
CA LEU A 157 5.54 -13.53 16.41
C LEU A 157 4.86 -14.09 17.67
N VAL A 158 3.77 -13.45 18.12
CA VAL A 158 3.01 -13.88 19.31
C VAL A 158 2.36 -15.24 19.05
N GLY A 159 1.74 -15.43 17.87
CA GLY A 159 1.14 -16.70 17.48
C GLY A 159 2.13 -17.86 17.56
N VAL A 160 3.32 -17.69 17.00
CA VAL A 160 4.35 -18.73 17.00
C VAL A 160 5.01 -18.90 18.37
N LYS A 161 5.41 -17.81 19.03
CA LYS A 161 6.21 -17.87 20.26
C LYS A 161 5.39 -18.11 21.54
N CYS A 162 4.22 -17.50 21.63
CA CYS A 162 3.40 -17.58 22.84
C CYS A 162 2.33 -18.68 22.76
N PHE A 163 1.78 -18.94 21.56
CA PHE A 163 0.72 -19.93 21.36
C PHE A 163 1.18 -21.21 20.65
N GLY A 164 2.46 -21.33 20.28
CA GLY A 164 3.00 -22.53 19.65
C GLY A 164 2.48 -22.81 18.24
N LEU A 165 1.89 -21.85 17.56
CA LEU A 165 1.31 -21.96 16.23
C LEU A 165 2.39 -21.88 15.15
N ALA A 166 3.20 -22.93 14.98
CA ALA A 166 4.38 -22.93 14.10
C ALA A 166 4.09 -22.52 12.64
N ALA A 167 2.88 -22.80 12.15
CA ALA A 167 2.43 -22.44 10.80
C ALA A 167 1.45 -21.24 10.80
N PHE A 168 1.59 -20.31 11.73
CA PHE A 168 0.67 -19.17 11.89
C PHE A 168 0.39 -18.45 10.55
N ASP A 169 1.44 -18.09 9.82
CA ASP A 169 1.37 -17.34 8.55
C ASP A 169 0.68 -18.11 7.40
N LYS A 170 0.48 -19.42 7.57
CA LYS A 170 -0.22 -20.30 6.62
C LYS A 170 -1.46 -20.96 7.24
N SER A 171 -2.08 -20.28 8.19
CA SER A 171 -3.24 -20.78 8.93
C SER A 171 -4.37 -19.75 8.97
N PRO A 172 -5.61 -20.15 9.29
CA PRO A 172 -6.72 -19.20 9.41
C PRO A 172 -6.53 -18.13 10.49
N TRP A 173 -5.56 -18.30 11.39
CA TRP A 173 -5.28 -17.33 12.46
C TRP A 173 -4.89 -15.95 11.93
N ILE A 174 -4.42 -15.84 10.67
CA ILE A 174 -4.20 -14.55 10.00
C ILE A 174 -5.51 -13.75 9.90
N PHE A 175 -6.65 -14.41 9.67
CA PHE A 175 -7.96 -13.76 9.58
C PHE A 175 -8.52 -13.40 10.96
N ALA A 176 -8.33 -14.28 11.96
CA ALA A 176 -8.68 -13.97 13.35
C ALA A 176 -7.92 -12.74 13.85
N SER A 177 -6.64 -12.63 13.51
CA SER A 177 -5.82 -11.46 13.84
C SER A 177 -6.29 -10.20 13.11
N GLY A 178 -6.69 -10.33 11.83
CA GLY A 178 -7.33 -9.25 11.07
C GLY A 178 -8.64 -8.80 11.71
N ALA A 179 -9.49 -9.75 12.14
CA ALA A 179 -10.73 -9.45 12.86
C ALA A 179 -10.46 -8.72 14.20
N PHE A 180 -9.47 -9.16 14.96
CA PHE A 180 -9.10 -8.52 16.22
C PHE A 180 -8.58 -7.09 16.01
N ALA A 181 -7.69 -6.88 15.03
CA ALA A 181 -7.20 -5.55 14.69
C ALA A 181 -8.34 -4.64 14.21
N GLY A 182 -9.25 -5.16 13.37
CA GLY A 182 -10.43 -4.45 12.90
C GLY A 182 -11.42 -4.08 14.02
N LEU A 183 -11.61 -4.97 15.01
CA LEU A 183 -12.43 -4.68 16.18
C LEU A 183 -11.88 -3.50 16.98
N LEU A 184 -10.58 -3.49 17.24
CA LEU A 184 -9.92 -2.38 17.92
C LEU A 184 -10.01 -1.09 17.09
N ALA A 185 -9.82 -1.19 15.77
CA ALA A 185 -9.94 -0.06 14.86
C ALA A 185 -11.35 0.56 14.89
N GLY A 186 -12.40 -0.27 14.81
CA GLY A 186 -13.79 0.17 14.88
C GLY A 186 -14.13 0.84 16.21
N VAL A 187 -13.67 0.28 17.34
CA VAL A 187 -13.85 0.90 18.67
C VAL A 187 -13.14 2.27 18.74
N VAL A 188 -11.93 2.36 18.20
CA VAL A 188 -11.17 3.64 18.18
C VAL A 188 -11.82 4.62 17.20
N ALA A 189 -12.41 4.17 16.09
CA ALA A 189 -13.14 5.03 15.16
C ALA A 189 -14.38 5.69 15.82
N LEU A 190 -15.09 4.98 16.71
CA LEU A 190 -16.26 5.52 17.44
C LEU A 190 -15.92 6.69 18.36
N VAL A 191 -14.67 6.77 18.87
CA VAL A 191 -14.25 7.83 19.79
C VAL A 191 -13.52 8.98 19.09
N GLN A 192 -13.47 8.97 17.75
CA GLN A 192 -12.90 10.08 16.97
C GLN A 192 -13.79 11.34 17.06
N PRO A 193 -13.20 12.52 16.87
CA PRO A 193 -14.00 13.74 16.81
C PRO A 193 -14.94 13.71 15.60
N PRO A 194 -16.15 14.32 15.72
CA PRO A 194 -17.09 14.40 14.62
C PRO A 194 -16.46 15.07 13.40
N THR A 195 -16.51 14.40 12.25
CA THR A 195 -16.01 14.89 10.97
C THR A 195 -17.17 14.92 9.99
N PRO A 196 -17.94 16.03 10.00
CA PRO A 196 -19.17 16.13 9.20
C PRO A 196 -18.86 16.18 7.69
N PRO A 197 -19.84 15.79 6.84
CA PRO A 197 -19.70 15.79 5.39
C PRO A 197 -19.29 17.15 4.83
N ALA A 198 -18.10 17.22 4.22
CA ALA A 198 -17.52 18.47 3.68
C ALA A 198 -18.25 18.97 2.42
N ALA A 199 -18.89 18.07 1.66
CA ALA A 199 -19.57 18.38 0.40
C ALA A 199 -21.09 18.11 0.48
N LYS A 200 -21.71 18.32 1.64
CA LYS A 200 -23.14 18.10 1.85
C LYS A 200 -23.98 18.93 0.88
N GLY A 201 -24.90 18.25 0.18
CA GLY A 201 -25.79 18.91 -0.80
C GLY A 201 -25.19 19.16 -2.18
N GLN A 202 -23.92 18.85 -2.40
CA GLN A 202 -23.31 18.95 -3.73
C GLN A 202 -23.66 17.72 -4.60
N PRO A 203 -23.80 17.89 -5.93
CA PRO A 203 -24.09 16.78 -6.83
C PRO A 203 -22.96 15.74 -6.81
N MET A 204 -23.35 14.47 -6.91
CA MET A 204 -22.41 13.35 -6.94
C MET A 204 -21.94 13.10 -8.37
N SER A 205 -20.62 13.05 -8.57
CA SER A 205 -19.99 12.64 -9.82
C SER A 205 -18.96 11.55 -9.57
N VAL A 206 -19.22 10.33 -10.04
CA VAL A 206 -18.26 9.22 -9.98
C VAL A 206 -16.99 9.56 -10.75
N ALA A 207 -17.11 10.30 -11.85
CA ALA A 207 -15.94 10.76 -12.61
C ALA A 207 -15.03 11.68 -11.79
N ASP A 208 -15.59 12.55 -10.96
CA ASP A 208 -14.81 13.40 -10.04
C ASP A 208 -14.16 12.59 -8.93
N ALA A 209 -14.90 11.65 -8.36
CA ALA A 209 -14.38 10.77 -7.30
C ALA A 209 -13.21 9.90 -7.79
N LEU A 210 -13.31 9.35 -8.99
CA LEU A 210 -12.25 8.56 -9.62
C LEU A 210 -11.09 9.41 -10.18
N GLY A 211 -11.17 10.74 -10.06
CA GLY A 211 -10.14 11.65 -10.58
C GLY A 211 -10.08 11.69 -12.11
N LEU A 212 -11.16 11.31 -12.82
CA LEU A 212 -11.16 11.20 -14.28
C LEU A 212 -10.96 12.55 -14.98
N ARG A 213 -11.36 13.67 -14.38
CA ARG A 213 -11.07 14.98 -14.94
C ARG A 213 -9.58 15.32 -14.96
N ALA A 214 -8.79 14.74 -14.05
CA ALA A 214 -7.35 14.94 -14.05
C ALA A 214 -6.64 14.31 -15.27
N PHE A 215 -7.31 13.39 -16.00
CA PHE A 215 -6.77 12.86 -17.25
C PHE A 215 -6.55 13.93 -18.33
N VAL A 216 -7.13 15.09 -18.19
CA VAL A 216 -6.81 16.26 -19.06
C VAL A 216 -5.32 16.63 -18.99
N LEU A 217 -4.62 16.32 -17.88
CA LEU A 217 -3.18 16.56 -17.72
C LEU A 217 -2.34 15.75 -18.73
N PHE A 218 -2.85 14.63 -19.22
CA PHE A 218 -2.18 13.83 -20.27
C PHE A 218 -2.12 14.50 -21.64
N ARG A 219 -2.78 15.64 -21.84
CA ARG A 219 -2.60 16.49 -23.03
C ARG A 219 -1.19 17.09 -23.08
N ASP A 220 -0.54 17.29 -21.94
CA ASP A 220 0.89 17.56 -21.89
C ASP A 220 1.67 16.26 -22.09
N ARG A 221 2.39 16.17 -23.23
CA ARG A 221 3.16 15.00 -23.61
C ARG A 221 4.26 14.65 -22.61
N ARG A 222 4.84 15.66 -21.94
CA ARG A 222 5.89 15.43 -20.92
C ARG A 222 5.31 14.78 -19.67
N PHE A 223 4.21 15.34 -19.19
CA PHE A 223 3.44 14.76 -18.09
C PHE A 223 2.98 13.34 -18.42
N ALA A 224 2.41 13.13 -19.62
CA ALA A 224 1.94 11.82 -20.08
C ALA A 224 3.09 10.80 -20.13
N ALA A 225 4.24 11.14 -20.69
CA ALA A 225 5.40 10.26 -20.78
C ALA A 225 5.95 9.91 -19.38
N PHE A 226 6.06 10.89 -18.48
CA PHE A 226 6.49 10.68 -17.11
C PHE A 226 5.56 9.71 -16.38
N MET A 227 4.25 9.95 -16.42
CA MET A 227 3.25 9.11 -15.76
C MET A 227 3.17 7.71 -16.37
N LEU A 228 3.36 7.57 -17.69
CA LEU A 228 3.40 6.27 -18.34
C LEU A 228 4.59 5.42 -17.85
N VAL A 229 5.80 5.99 -17.86
CA VAL A 229 7.00 5.27 -17.40
C VAL A 229 6.88 4.92 -15.91
N LEU A 230 6.36 5.85 -15.10
CA LEU A 230 6.08 5.58 -13.69
C LEU A 230 5.09 4.44 -13.52
N SER A 231 3.96 4.45 -14.26
CA SER A 231 2.94 3.39 -14.19
C SER A 231 3.51 2.02 -14.59
N LEU A 232 4.36 1.98 -15.62
CA LEU A 232 5.05 0.75 -16.03
C LEU A 232 6.00 0.22 -14.94
N SER A 233 6.65 1.12 -14.18
CA SER A 233 7.51 0.71 -13.07
C SER A 233 6.75 0.06 -11.91
N MET A 234 5.43 0.30 -11.83
CA MET A 234 4.59 -0.33 -10.82
C MET A 234 4.37 -1.82 -11.07
N ILE A 235 4.56 -2.30 -12.29
CA ILE A 235 4.44 -3.74 -12.60
C ILE A 235 5.44 -4.55 -11.75
N PRO A 236 6.77 -4.36 -11.86
CA PRO A 236 7.71 -5.06 -10.99
C PRO A 236 7.61 -4.63 -9.52
N PHE A 237 7.19 -3.39 -9.19
CA PHE A 237 7.02 -2.96 -7.82
C PHE A 237 5.91 -3.74 -7.11
N GLN A 238 4.73 -3.83 -7.71
CA GLN A 238 3.55 -4.50 -7.12
C GLN A 238 3.73 -6.02 -7.07
N TRP A 239 4.56 -6.61 -7.94
CA TRP A 239 4.89 -8.02 -7.86
C TRP A 239 5.55 -8.39 -6.52
N TYR A 240 6.51 -7.58 -6.07
CA TYR A 240 7.09 -7.76 -4.75
C TYR A 240 6.02 -7.75 -3.65
N MET A 241 5.08 -6.81 -3.71
CA MET A 241 4.02 -6.70 -2.70
C MET A 241 3.12 -7.94 -2.67
N GLY A 242 2.77 -8.49 -3.82
CA GLY A 242 1.85 -9.61 -3.94
C GLY A 242 2.48 -10.99 -3.76
N TYR A 243 3.69 -11.21 -4.28
CA TYR A 243 4.26 -12.56 -4.43
C TYR A 243 5.52 -12.83 -3.61
N ASN A 244 6.12 -11.82 -2.99
CA ASN A 244 7.37 -12.03 -2.24
C ASN A 244 7.20 -13.00 -1.06
N ALA A 245 6.04 -13.02 -0.40
CA ALA A 245 5.77 -13.97 0.67
C ALA A 245 5.72 -15.43 0.16
N LEU A 246 5.25 -15.64 -1.07
CA LEU A 246 5.28 -16.96 -1.72
C LEU A 246 6.74 -17.42 -1.96
N TYR A 247 7.58 -16.52 -2.46
CA TYR A 247 9.00 -16.79 -2.62
C TYR A 247 9.68 -17.13 -1.30
N LEU A 248 9.44 -16.36 -0.25
CA LEU A 248 10.01 -16.59 1.07
C LEU A 248 9.55 -17.94 1.64
N ASP A 249 8.28 -18.31 1.45
CA ASP A 249 7.75 -19.61 1.88
C ASP A 249 8.45 -20.76 1.14
N GLU A 250 8.56 -20.69 -0.17
CA GLU A 250 9.25 -21.69 -0.98
C GLU A 250 10.76 -21.78 -0.70
N SER A 251 11.37 -20.68 -0.26
CA SER A 251 12.77 -20.60 0.17
C SER A 251 12.99 -21.07 1.61
N GLY A 252 11.91 -21.46 2.32
CA GLY A 252 12.01 -22.06 3.66
C GLY A 252 12.01 -21.07 4.83
N PHE A 253 11.67 -19.79 4.59
CA PHE A 253 11.51 -18.83 5.68
C PHE A 253 10.30 -19.17 6.55
N LYS A 254 10.46 -19.08 7.88
CA LYS A 254 9.42 -19.44 8.86
C LYS A 254 8.50 -18.26 9.23
N TYR A 255 9.02 -17.04 9.22
CA TYR A 255 8.34 -15.82 9.66
C TYR A 255 8.12 -14.90 8.47
N LEU A 256 7.14 -15.21 7.61
CA LEU A 256 6.95 -14.53 6.33
C LEU A 256 6.60 -13.06 6.51
N VAL A 257 5.61 -12.75 7.37
CA VAL A 257 5.16 -11.37 7.65
C VAL A 257 6.29 -10.56 8.28
N VAL A 258 7.00 -11.15 9.27
CA VAL A 258 8.12 -10.47 9.95
C VAL A 258 9.23 -10.13 8.96
N THR A 259 9.63 -11.12 8.14
CA THR A 259 10.72 -10.94 7.16
C THR A 259 10.36 -9.88 6.13
N GLN A 260 9.15 -9.92 5.59
CA GLN A 260 8.72 -8.93 4.60
C GLN A 260 8.60 -7.52 5.19
N ASN A 261 8.10 -7.39 6.43
CA ASN A 261 7.93 -6.10 7.09
C ASN A 261 9.25 -5.40 7.47
N LEU A 262 10.40 -6.10 7.46
CA LEU A 262 11.71 -5.45 7.62
C LEU A 262 11.94 -4.36 6.57
N GLY A 263 11.40 -4.54 5.36
CA GLY A 263 11.48 -3.52 4.29
C GLY A 263 10.73 -2.24 4.63
N GLN A 264 9.65 -2.32 5.40
CA GLN A 264 8.83 -1.18 5.79
C GLN A 264 9.53 -0.27 6.83
N LEU A 265 10.49 -0.80 7.59
CA LEU A 265 11.24 -0.01 8.57
C LEU A 265 12.04 1.11 7.91
N GLY A 266 12.60 0.84 6.71
CA GLY A 266 13.32 1.85 5.93
C GLY A 266 12.43 2.97 5.39
N GLU A 267 11.14 2.69 5.20
CA GLU A 267 10.18 3.64 4.64
C GLU A 267 10.08 4.93 5.47
N LEU A 268 10.01 4.78 6.81
CA LEU A 268 9.91 5.91 7.74
C LEU A 268 11.08 6.89 7.58
N GLY A 269 12.30 6.39 7.44
CA GLY A 269 13.49 7.23 7.25
C GLY A 269 13.55 7.86 5.87
N PHE A 270 13.30 7.07 4.82
CA PHE A 270 13.39 7.56 3.44
C PHE A 270 12.30 8.56 3.08
N MET A 271 11.08 8.48 3.64
CA MET A 271 10.04 9.48 3.44
C MET A 271 10.50 10.91 3.81
N LEU A 272 11.33 11.05 4.84
CA LEU A 272 11.88 12.35 5.26
C LEU A 272 12.95 12.86 4.29
N VAL A 273 13.61 11.98 3.57
CA VAL A 273 14.74 12.32 2.67
C VAL A 273 14.26 12.63 1.24
N VAL A 274 13.09 12.11 0.82
CA VAL A 274 12.56 12.33 -0.55
C VAL A 274 12.48 13.80 -0.94
N PRO A 275 11.91 14.73 -0.13
CA PRO A 275 11.85 16.15 -0.50
C PRO A 275 13.25 16.76 -0.76
N LEU A 276 14.26 16.31 0.01
CA LEU A 276 15.65 16.76 -0.18
C LEU A 276 16.25 16.24 -1.48
N ILE A 277 15.99 14.97 -1.80
CA ILE A 277 16.44 14.35 -3.06
C ILE A 277 15.78 15.07 -4.24
N VAL A 278 14.46 15.27 -4.20
CA VAL A 278 13.72 15.97 -5.27
C VAL A 278 14.18 17.40 -5.43
N LYS A 279 14.38 18.14 -4.33
CA LYS A 279 14.90 19.52 -4.37
C LYS A 279 16.29 19.59 -4.99
N ARG A 280 17.17 18.63 -4.68
CA ARG A 280 18.56 18.63 -5.17
C ARG A 280 18.70 18.14 -6.61
N PHE A 281 17.98 17.09 -6.97
CA PHE A 281 18.18 16.37 -8.24
C PHE A 281 17.02 16.55 -9.25
N GLY A 282 15.84 17.03 -8.81
CA GLY A 282 14.61 17.09 -9.61
C GLY A 282 13.88 15.75 -9.65
N TYR A 283 12.60 15.78 -10.08
CA TYR A 283 11.71 14.61 -10.10
C TYR A 283 12.26 13.48 -10.97
N ARG A 284 12.67 13.77 -12.20
CA ARG A 284 13.18 12.77 -13.14
C ARG A 284 14.31 11.93 -12.55
N ARG A 285 15.36 12.60 -11.99
CA ARG A 285 16.50 11.89 -11.42
C ARG A 285 16.13 11.14 -10.13
N ALA A 286 15.25 11.69 -9.32
CA ALA A 286 14.72 11.01 -8.14
C ALA A 286 14.00 9.69 -8.53
N MET A 287 13.18 9.73 -9.59
CA MET A 287 12.53 8.52 -10.13
C MET A 287 13.53 7.52 -10.69
N VAL A 288 14.56 7.97 -11.42
CA VAL A 288 15.63 7.10 -11.92
C VAL A 288 16.34 6.39 -10.76
N ILE A 289 16.63 7.10 -9.67
CA ILE A 289 17.24 6.49 -8.46
C ILE A 289 16.28 5.43 -7.87
N GLY A 290 14.99 5.73 -7.77
CA GLY A 290 13.98 4.79 -7.27
C GLY A 290 13.85 3.53 -8.15
N MET A 291 13.85 3.70 -9.47
CA MET A 291 13.79 2.59 -10.44
C MET A 291 15.10 1.78 -10.46
N ALA A 292 16.26 2.43 -10.32
CA ALA A 292 17.54 1.75 -10.16
C ALA A 292 17.61 0.95 -8.85
N ALA A 293 17.06 1.48 -7.76
CA ALA A 293 16.90 0.74 -6.51
C ALA A 293 15.96 -0.47 -6.66
N LEU A 294 14.89 -0.33 -7.47
CA LEU A 294 14.00 -1.44 -7.82
C LEU A 294 14.74 -2.52 -8.62
N ALA A 295 15.56 -2.13 -9.58
CA ALA A 295 16.43 -3.07 -10.32
C ALA A 295 17.43 -3.77 -9.38
N LEU A 296 18.07 -3.02 -8.47
CA LEU A 296 19.00 -3.57 -7.49
C LEU A 296 18.30 -4.59 -6.55
N ARG A 297 17.04 -4.36 -6.18
CA ARG A 297 16.23 -5.35 -5.45
C ARG A 297 16.18 -6.69 -6.19
N TYR A 298 15.83 -6.66 -7.47
CA TYR A 298 15.70 -7.88 -8.26
C TYR A 298 17.05 -8.52 -8.59
N ALA A 299 18.14 -7.73 -8.67
CA ALA A 299 19.49 -8.27 -8.72
C ALA A 299 19.83 -9.08 -7.45
N PHE A 300 19.49 -8.55 -6.26
CA PHE A 300 19.66 -9.28 -5.00
C PHE A 300 18.83 -10.57 -4.96
N PHE A 301 17.54 -10.53 -5.31
CA PHE A 301 16.72 -11.75 -5.35
C PHE A 301 17.19 -12.75 -6.40
N SER A 302 17.69 -12.28 -7.54
CA SER A 302 18.29 -13.17 -8.55
C SER A 302 19.56 -13.85 -8.02
N LEU A 303 20.41 -13.12 -7.31
CA LEU A 303 21.61 -13.68 -6.67
C LEU A 303 21.24 -14.71 -5.58
N SER A 304 20.23 -14.41 -4.76
CA SER A 304 19.73 -15.36 -3.77
C SER A 304 19.20 -16.64 -4.45
N ALA A 305 18.36 -16.49 -5.47
CA ALA A 305 17.81 -17.63 -6.20
C ALA A 305 18.87 -18.46 -6.94
N ALA A 306 19.98 -17.85 -7.39
CA ALA A 306 21.07 -18.53 -8.06
C ALA A 306 22.04 -19.23 -7.11
N THR A 307 22.31 -18.64 -5.94
CA THR A 307 23.34 -19.08 -5.01
C THR A 307 22.80 -19.81 -3.79
N GLY A 308 21.51 -19.68 -3.48
CA GLY A 308 20.90 -20.14 -2.24
C GLY A 308 21.32 -19.32 -1.00
N CYS A 309 22.00 -18.18 -1.18
CA CYS A 309 22.46 -17.34 -0.08
C CYS A 309 21.39 -16.30 0.32
N HIS A 310 20.69 -16.55 1.41
CA HIS A 310 19.59 -15.72 1.90
C HIS A 310 20.00 -14.31 2.39
N VAL A 311 21.29 -14.01 2.51
CA VAL A 311 21.76 -12.65 2.82
C VAL A 311 21.31 -11.66 1.73
N PHE A 312 21.27 -12.12 0.48
CA PHE A 312 20.80 -11.29 -0.64
C PHE A 312 19.28 -10.99 -0.55
N ASP A 313 18.48 -11.91 0.01
CA ASP A 313 17.05 -11.66 0.24
C ASP A 313 16.83 -10.45 1.15
N PHE A 314 17.58 -10.37 2.24
CA PHE A 314 17.52 -9.21 3.14
C PHE A 314 17.96 -7.93 2.46
N GLY A 315 18.96 -7.96 1.56
CA GLY A 315 19.34 -6.82 0.74
C GLY A 315 18.17 -6.32 -0.12
N GLY A 316 17.49 -7.25 -0.81
CA GLY A 316 16.32 -6.96 -1.63
C GLY A 316 15.11 -6.43 -0.83
N ILE A 317 14.92 -6.93 0.39
CA ILE A 317 13.85 -6.51 1.29
C ILE A 317 14.12 -5.11 1.86
N LEU A 318 15.30 -4.88 2.42
CA LEU A 318 15.64 -3.64 3.14
C LEU A 318 15.63 -2.39 2.25
N ILE A 319 15.92 -2.54 0.95
CA ILE A 319 15.88 -1.43 -0.01
C ILE A 319 14.43 -0.94 -0.31
N HIS A 320 13.41 -1.63 0.20
CA HIS A 320 11.99 -1.33 -0.05
C HIS A 320 11.63 0.13 0.27
N GLY A 321 12.06 0.62 1.41
CA GLY A 321 11.72 1.97 1.86
C GLY A 321 12.18 3.06 0.88
N LEU A 322 13.38 2.92 0.31
CA LEU A 322 13.89 3.86 -0.70
C LEU A 322 13.06 3.81 -1.99
N ILE A 323 12.70 2.61 -2.45
CA ILE A 323 11.89 2.43 -3.66
C ILE A 323 10.50 3.04 -3.46
N PHE A 324 9.83 2.68 -2.38
CA PHE A 324 8.50 3.17 -2.03
C PHE A 324 8.48 4.70 -1.96
N ALA A 325 9.40 5.27 -1.20
CA ALA A 325 9.48 6.70 -0.98
C ALA A 325 9.71 7.48 -2.29
N LEU A 326 10.64 7.04 -3.13
CA LEU A 326 10.93 7.74 -4.38
C LEU A 326 9.85 7.54 -5.43
N LEU A 327 9.30 6.34 -5.60
CA LEU A 327 8.33 6.08 -6.67
C LEU A 327 6.91 6.54 -6.30
N LEU A 328 6.42 6.26 -5.08
CA LEU A 328 5.05 6.59 -4.72
C LEU A 328 4.92 8.00 -4.15
N ILE A 329 5.73 8.34 -3.14
CA ILE A 329 5.68 9.70 -2.56
C ILE A 329 6.19 10.74 -3.56
N GLY A 330 7.27 10.42 -4.27
CA GLY A 330 7.78 11.28 -5.33
C GLY A 330 6.76 11.51 -6.46
N ALA A 331 5.95 10.51 -6.82
CA ALA A 331 4.87 10.65 -7.80
C ALA A 331 3.77 11.60 -7.31
N GLN A 332 3.36 11.47 -6.04
CA GLN A 332 2.38 12.36 -5.42
C GLN A 332 2.88 13.82 -5.41
N MET A 333 4.14 14.03 -5.05
CA MET A 333 4.77 15.36 -5.09
C MET A 333 4.85 15.91 -6.51
N TYR A 334 5.23 15.08 -7.51
CA TYR A 334 5.28 15.49 -8.90
C TYR A 334 3.94 16.01 -9.40
N VAL A 335 2.88 15.26 -9.11
CA VAL A 335 1.52 15.63 -9.55
C VAL A 335 1.01 16.85 -8.79
N GLU A 336 1.31 16.99 -7.49
CA GLU A 336 0.96 18.19 -6.71
C GLU A 336 1.56 19.46 -7.31
N ASP A 337 2.80 19.41 -7.78
CA ASP A 337 3.50 20.56 -8.36
C ASP A 337 3.06 20.87 -9.80
N HIS A 338 2.55 19.88 -10.55
CA HIS A 338 2.20 20.03 -11.97
C HIS A 338 0.71 20.22 -12.20
N ALA A 339 -0.14 19.79 -11.27
CA ALA A 339 -1.58 19.93 -11.41
C ALA A 339 -2.05 21.34 -11.05
N PRO A 340 -2.95 21.94 -11.87
CA PRO A 340 -3.65 23.16 -11.49
C PRO A 340 -4.37 22.97 -10.14
N ALA A 341 -4.42 24.04 -9.32
CA ALA A 341 -5.02 24.00 -7.99
C ALA A 341 -6.42 23.36 -7.94
N ALA A 342 -7.25 23.65 -8.96
CA ALA A 342 -8.60 23.10 -9.07
C ALA A 342 -8.66 21.57 -9.34
N LEU A 343 -7.55 20.96 -9.78
CA LEU A 343 -7.49 19.54 -10.15
C LEU A 343 -6.58 18.71 -9.23
N ARG A 344 -5.92 19.32 -8.24
CA ARG A 344 -4.91 18.63 -7.41
C ARG A 344 -5.44 17.36 -6.72
N ASN A 345 -6.58 17.47 -6.05
CA ASN A 345 -7.18 16.30 -5.38
C ASN A 345 -7.54 15.18 -6.36
N GLN A 346 -8.07 15.55 -7.53
CA GLN A 346 -8.40 14.57 -8.58
C GLN A 346 -7.13 13.96 -9.20
N ALA A 347 -6.08 14.75 -9.33
CA ALA A 347 -4.78 14.29 -9.84
C ALA A 347 -4.11 13.32 -8.86
N GLN A 348 -4.23 13.53 -7.55
CA GLN A 348 -3.77 12.55 -6.54
C GLN A 348 -4.56 11.23 -6.63
N GLY A 349 -5.89 11.29 -6.80
CA GLY A 349 -6.71 10.10 -7.05
C GLY A 349 -6.31 9.36 -8.32
N MET A 350 -6.01 10.08 -9.40
CA MET A 350 -5.51 9.51 -10.66
C MET A 350 -4.15 8.82 -10.46
N VAL A 351 -3.22 9.40 -9.70
CA VAL A 351 -1.94 8.74 -9.37
C VAL A 351 -2.18 7.41 -8.66
N LEU A 352 -3.02 7.38 -7.63
CA LEU A 352 -3.35 6.15 -6.92
C LEU A 352 -3.99 5.11 -7.84
N LEU A 353 -4.90 5.53 -8.73
CA LEU A 353 -5.49 4.64 -9.72
C LEU A 353 -4.43 4.02 -10.63
N LEU A 354 -3.52 4.82 -11.17
CA LEU A 354 -2.50 4.37 -12.10
C LEU A 354 -1.42 3.51 -11.43
N THR A 355 -0.94 3.92 -10.26
CA THR A 355 0.19 3.26 -9.60
C THR A 355 -0.25 2.05 -8.77
N THR A 356 -1.28 2.19 -7.95
CA THR A 356 -1.67 1.12 -7.03
C THR A 356 -2.68 0.17 -7.65
N CYS A 357 -3.69 0.70 -8.34
CA CYS A 357 -4.79 -0.11 -8.86
C CYS A 357 -4.40 -0.82 -10.17
N LEU A 358 -4.14 -0.04 -11.22
CA LEU A 358 -3.77 -0.59 -12.54
C LEU A 358 -2.40 -1.26 -12.50
N GLY A 359 -1.46 -0.72 -11.71
CA GLY A 359 -0.15 -1.33 -11.49
C GLY A 359 -0.27 -2.72 -10.86
N ALA A 360 -1.14 -2.90 -9.86
CA ALA A 360 -1.37 -4.20 -9.24
C ALA A 360 -2.00 -5.19 -10.24
N PHE A 361 -3.04 -4.79 -10.98
CA PHE A 361 -3.67 -5.66 -11.97
C PHE A 361 -2.69 -6.09 -13.07
N ALA A 362 -1.95 -5.13 -13.64
CA ALA A 362 -0.95 -5.44 -14.66
C ALA A 362 0.17 -6.34 -14.13
N SER A 363 0.63 -6.08 -12.90
CA SER A 363 1.64 -6.90 -12.24
C SER A 363 1.18 -8.35 -12.07
N VAL A 364 -0.01 -8.54 -11.50
CA VAL A 364 -0.54 -9.87 -11.24
C VAL A 364 -0.72 -10.65 -12.56
N PHE A 365 -1.27 -10.01 -13.59
CA PHE A 365 -1.46 -10.64 -14.88
C PHE A 365 -0.13 -11.06 -15.53
N VAL A 366 0.85 -10.16 -15.57
CA VAL A 366 2.15 -10.43 -16.18
C VAL A 366 2.91 -11.53 -15.41
N PHE A 367 2.97 -11.43 -14.10
CA PHE A 367 3.77 -12.35 -13.30
C PHE A 367 3.08 -13.69 -13.02
N ASP A 368 1.76 -13.78 -13.06
CA ASP A 368 1.08 -15.08 -13.06
C ASP A 368 1.48 -15.93 -14.27
N LEU A 369 1.54 -15.30 -15.45
CA LEU A 369 2.03 -15.99 -16.66
C LEU A 369 3.49 -16.45 -16.53
N ILE A 370 4.36 -15.58 -15.99
CA ILE A 370 5.78 -15.88 -15.79
C ILE A 370 5.94 -17.02 -14.77
N LEU A 371 5.21 -16.99 -13.66
CA LEU A 371 5.29 -18.02 -12.62
C LEU A 371 4.79 -19.38 -13.15
N LYS A 372 3.66 -19.41 -13.84
CA LYS A 372 3.15 -20.63 -14.49
C LYS A 372 4.15 -21.26 -15.44
N ALA A 373 4.86 -20.44 -16.24
CA ALA A 373 5.90 -20.91 -17.14
C ALA A 373 7.17 -21.43 -16.43
N ASN A 374 7.34 -21.10 -15.14
CA ASN A 374 8.49 -21.50 -14.32
C ASN A 374 8.12 -22.44 -13.17
N LEU A 375 6.94 -23.05 -13.24
CA LEU A 375 6.49 -24.04 -12.27
C LEU A 375 7.25 -25.34 -12.44
N ARG A 376 7.76 -25.90 -11.35
CA ARG A 376 8.48 -27.19 -11.29
C ARG A 376 7.52 -28.34 -10.98
N PRO A 377 7.90 -29.57 -11.30
CA PRO A 377 7.07 -30.75 -11.00
C PRO A 377 6.78 -30.96 -9.51
N ASP A 378 7.62 -30.40 -8.61
CA ASP A 378 7.43 -30.44 -7.15
C ASP A 378 6.43 -29.38 -6.65
N GLY A 379 5.82 -28.62 -7.54
CA GLY A 379 4.87 -27.55 -7.23
C GLY A 379 5.51 -26.24 -6.76
N ARG A 380 6.86 -26.13 -6.76
CA ARG A 380 7.59 -24.91 -6.46
C ARG A 380 7.99 -24.19 -7.76
N HIS A 381 8.44 -22.95 -7.66
CA HIS A 381 8.87 -22.18 -8.81
C HIS A 381 10.39 -22.18 -8.99
N ALA A 382 10.82 -22.03 -10.26
CA ALA A 382 12.19 -21.70 -10.61
C ALA A 382 12.37 -20.17 -10.57
N TRP A 383 12.58 -19.59 -9.39
CA TRP A 383 12.54 -18.15 -9.14
C TRP A 383 13.59 -17.29 -9.86
N LEU A 384 14.72 -17.90 -10.30
CA LEU A 384 15.78 -17.14 -10.96
C LEU A 384 15.28 -16.41 -12.21
N MET A 385 14.59 -17.11 -13.10
CA MET A 385 14.11 -16.52 -14.35
C MET A 385 13.04 -15.43 -14.11
N PRO A 386 12.01 -15.63 -13.29
CA PRO A 386 11.08 -14.56 -12.87
C PRO A 386 11.78 -13.30 -12.36
N TYR A 387 12.81 -13.45 -11.53
CA TYR A 387 13.55 -12.31 -10.99
C TYR A 387 14.44 -11.62 -12.03
N LEU A 388 15.06 -12.37 -12.95
CA LEU A 388 15.81 -11.79 -14.06
C LEU A 388 14.91 -10.98 -15.00
N ILE A 389 13.68 -11.45 -15.25
CA ILE A 389 12.69 -10.70 -16.04
C ILE A 389 12.30 -9.41 -15.31
N ALA A 390 12.01 -9.47 -14.01
CA ALA A 390 11.68 -8.29 -13.22
C ALA A 390 12.84 -7.29 -13.13
N LEU A 391 14.09 -7.78 -13.07
CA LEU A 391 15.30 -6.97 -13.17
C LEU A 391 15.36 -6.25 -14.51
N GLY A 392 15.19 -6.97 -15.60
CA GLY A 392 15.17 -6.41 -16.96
C GLY A 392 14.09 -5.34 -17.14
N MET A 393 12.87 -5.61 -16.68
CA MET A 393 11.78 -4.61 -16.67
C MET A 393 12.14 -3.37 -15.87
N SER A 394 12.73 -3.54 -14.68
CA SER A 394 13.12 -2.43 -13.81
C SER A 394 14.22 -1.59 -14.42
N LEU A 395 15.21 -2.20 -15.07
CA LEU A 395 16.25 -1.49 -15.84
C LEU A 395 15.67 -0.74 -17.04
N ALA A 396 14.75 -1.39 -17.78
CA ALA A 396 14.12 -0.76 -18.94
C ALA A 396 13.35 0.52 -18.57
N VAL A 397 12.55 0.49 -17.48
CA VAL A 397 11.84 1.69 -17.02
C VAL A 397 12.79 2.74 -16.44
N ALA A 398 13.89 2.36 -15.80
CA ALA A 398 14.91 3.29 -15.32
C ALA A 398 15.59 4.02 -16.50
N VAL A 399 15.95 3.30 -17.56
CA VAL A 399 16.49 3.89 -18.79
C VAL A 399 15.46 4.78 -19.47
N ALA A 400 14.21 4.30 -19.62
CA ALA A 400 13.14 5.08 -20.22
C ALA A 400 12.94 6.42 -19.47
N MET A 401 12.91 6.40 -18.12
CA MET A 401 12.80 7.60 -17.30
C MET A 401 14.03 8.53 -17.48
N ALA A 402 15.21 7.97 -17.58
CA ALA A 402 16.44 8.74 -17.76
C ALA A 402 16.49 9.48 -19.11
N LEU A 403 15.84 8.91 -20.14
CA LEU A 403 15.76 9.50 -21.49
C LEU A 403 14.69 10.60 -21.60
N LEU A 404 13.77 10.73 -20.66
CA LEU A 404 12.78 11.81 -20.67
C LEU A 404 13.46 13.18 -20.52
N PRO A 405 12.87 14.26 -21.09
CA PRO A 405 13.35 15.62 -20.90
C PRO A 405 13.42 16.00 -19.41
N ASP A 406 14.43 16.76 -19.02
CA ASP A 406 14.56 17.24 -17.64
C ASP A 406 13.49 18.29 -17.35
N ASP A 407 12.72 18.07 -16.30
CA ASP A 407 11.57 18.90 -15.92
C ASP A 407 11.95 19.98 -14.91
N ARG A 408 13.23 20.43 -14.97
CA ARG A 408 13.67 21.55 -14.15
C ARG A 408 12.95 22.79 -14.64
N ARG A 409 11.87 23.21 -13.97
CA ARG A 409 11.45 24.60 -14.03
C ARG A 409 12.68 25.43 -13.61
N LYS A 410 13.14 26.30 -14.50
CA LYS A 410 14.11 27.32 -14.12
C LYS A 410 13.52 28.03 -12.90
N ALA A 411 14.19 27.85 -11.76
CA ALA A 411 13.84 28.51 -10.51
C ALA A 411 13.96 30.02 -10.69
#